data_99dfd768fba4c4583876fb33ad08e14d
#
_entry.id   99dfd768fba4c4583876fb33ad08e14d
#
_cell.length_a   1.000
_cell.length_b   1.000
_cell.length_c   1.000
_cell.angle_alpha   90.00
_cell.angle_beta   90.00
_cell.angle_gamma   90.00
#
_symmetry.space_group_name_H-M   'P 1'
#
loop_
_entity.id
_entity.type
_entity.pdbx_description
1 polymer ?
#
loop_
_entity_poly.entity_id
_entity_poly.type
_entity_poly.pdbx_seq_one_letter_code
_entity_poly.pdbx_strand_id
1 'polypeptide(L)'
;MKPQIEAFFDDATWTVSYVVFDQPGGHCAVVDSVLDYDPKSGRTRTRSADKIIAFVQGQGLTVQWILETHAHADHLSAAHYLRDKLGGKIAIGASITQVQDVFKKVFHLEPEFRPDGSQFDQLLHDNEVFHIGQLEAQALAVPGHTPACMAYQVGDAVFVGDTLFMPDVGTARCDFPGGNAHTLYQSVRKLLSLPDETRLFMCHDYPPAGRAAVSYTH
;
A
#
# COMPACT_ATOMS: atom_id res chain seq x y z
N MET A 1 -0.69 -19.64 9.51
CA MET A 1 0.13 -18.93 10.53
C MET A 1 -0.42 -17.52 10.62
N LYS A 2 -0.47 -16.90 11.81
CA LYS A 2 -0.93 -15.52 11.98
C LYS A 2 0.24 -14.56 11.71
N PRO A 3 0.08 -13.54 10.81
CA PRO A 3 1.14 -12.58 10.54
C PRO A 3 1.40 -11.67 11.75
N GLN A 4 2.67 -11.31 11.94
CA GLN A 4 3.06 -10.21 12.81
C GLN A 4 3.10 -8.93 11.97
N ILE A 5 2.65 -7.82 12.55
CA ILE A 5 2.50 -6.56 11.82
C ILE A 5 2.97 -5.42 12.69
N GLU A 6 3.87 -4.60 12.14
CA GLU A 6 4.27 -3.32 12.73
C GLU A 6 3.77 -2.19 11.84
N ALA A 7 3.20 -1.17 12.46
CA ALA A 7 2.61 -0.02 11.78
C ALA A 7 3.46 1.25 12.02
N PHE A 8 3.64 2.04 10.97
CA PHE A 8 4.40 3.29 10.98
C PHE A 8 3.52 4.42 10.50
N PHE A 9 3.05 5.24 11.41
CA PHE A 9 2.21 6.39 11.09
C PHE A 9 3.04 7.61 10.70
N ASP A 10 2.66 8.26 9.60
CA ASP A 10 3.20 9.54 9.14
C ASP A 10 2.15 10.64 9.31
N ASP A 11 2.43 11.60 10.20
CA ASP A 11 1.49 12.68 10.56
C ASP A 11 1.37 13.73 9.45
N ALA A 12 2.32 13.79 8.51
CA ALA A 12 2.29 14.78 7.43
C ALA A 12 1.27 14.43 6.34
N THR A 13 1.11 13.13 6.07
CA THR A 13 0.21 12.61 5.04
C THR A 13 -0.92 11.75 5.60
N TRP A 14 -0.93 11.51 6.93
CA TRP A 14 -1.87 10.63 7.63
C TRP A 14 -1.78 9.16 7.17
N THR A 15 -0.68 8.80 6.50
CA THR A 15 -0.45 7.46 5.96
C THR A 15 0.02 6.51 7.06
N VAL A 16 -0.43 5.26 6.97
CA VAL A 16 0.09 4.16 7.78
C VAL A 16 0.80 3.17 6.85
N SER A 17 2.13 3.13 6.93
CA SER A 17 2.94 2.10 6.30
C SER A 17 3.04 0.88 7.21
N TYR A 18 3.24 -0.31 6.65
CA TYR A 18 3.31 -1.55 7.43
C TYR A 18 4.54 -2.38 7.09
N VAL A 19 5.04 -3.11 8.10
CA VAL A 19 5.90 -4.27 7.91
C VAL A 19 5.13 -5.50 8.37
N VAL A 20 4.85 -6.42 7.45
CA VAL A 20 4.20 -7.71 7.74
C VAL A 20 5.23 -8.83 7.61
N PHE A 21 5.31 -9.72 8.61
CA PHE A 21 6.36 -10.73 8.68
C PHE A 21 5.88 -12.01 9.36
N ASP A 22 6.57 -13.13 9.06
CA ASP A 22 6.24 -14.45 9.60
C ASP A 22 6.73 -14.62 11.05
N GLN A 23 8.00 -14.29 11.31
CA GLN A 23 8.62 -14.39 12.63
C GLN A 23 9.88 -13.51 12.70
N PRO A 24 10.36 -13.15 13.89
CA PRO A 24 11.66 -12.47 14.04
C PRO A 24 12.78 -13.28 13.38
N GLY A 25 13.64 -12.61 12.63
CA GLY A 25 14.72 -13.24 11.84
C GLY A 25 14.24 -13.90 10.54
N GLY A 26 12.94 -13.85 10.24
CA GLY A 26 12.35 -14.46 9.06
C GLY A 26 12.23 -13.48 7.87
N HIS A 27 11.12 -13.58 7.15
CA HIS A 27 10.88 -12.78 5.94
C HIS A 27 9.75 -11.77 6.16
N CYS A 28 9.82 -10.65 5.44
CA CYS A 28 8.78 -9.65 5.51
C CYS A 28 8.42 -9.04 4.15
N ALA A 29 7.27 -8.37 4.14
CA ALA A 29 6.89 -7.39 3.13
C ALA A 29 6.70 -6.03 3.79
N VAL A 30 7.00 -4.95 3.04
CA VAL A 30 6.66 -3.57 3.40
C VAL A 30 5.47 -3.16 2.54
N VAL A 31 4.48 -2.48 3.12
CA VAL A 31 3.27 -2.03 2.42
C VAL A 31 3.16 -0.52 2.52
N ASP A 32 2.96 0.16 1.38
CA ASP A 32 2.68 1.59 1.22
C ASP A 32 3.67 2.50 1.98
N SER A 33 4.93 2.46 1.58
CA SER A 33 6.00 3.18 2.25
C SER A 33 6.07 4.65 1.84
N VAL A 34 6.18 5.56 2.83
CA VAL A 34 6.25 7.01 2.62
C VAL A 34 7.68 7.49 2.42
N LEU A 35 7.91 8.26 1.35
CA LEU A 35 9.07 9.14 1.20
C LEU A 35 8.66 10.56 1.61
N ASP A 36 9.23 11.05 2.70
CA ASP A 36 8.91 12.39 3.22
C ASP A 36 9.14 13.46 2.17
N TYR A 37 8.18 14.36 1.99
CA TYR A 37 8.25 15.45 1.02
C TYR A 37 7.79 16.77 1.63
N ASP A 38 8.59 17.81 1.44
CA ASP A 38 8.23 19.17 1.82
C ASP A 38 7.79 19.94 0.56
N PRO A 39 6.49 20.19 0.36
CA PRO A 39 5.98 20.87 -0.84
C PRO A 39 6.42 22.32 -0.96
N LYS A 40 6.81 22.96 0.13
CA LYS A 40 7.28 24.36 0.11
C LYS A 40 8.72 24.47 -0.42
N SER A 41 9.57 23.53 -0.08
CA SER A 41 10.97 23.54 -0.53
C SER A 41 11.24 22.58 -1.70
N GLY A 42 10.30 21.71 -2.05
CA GLY A 42 10.45 20.66 -3.06
C GLY A 42 11.47 19.59 -2.66
N ARG A 43 11.77 19.45 -1.37
CA ARG A 43 12.81 18.53 -0.89
C ARG A 43 12.21 17.25 -0.35
N THR A 44 12.85 16.12 -0.66
CA THR A 44 12.56 14.83 -0.05
C THR A 44 13.47 14.57 1.17
N ARG A 45 13.01 13.69 2.05
CA ARG A 45 13.76 13.14 3.18
C ARG A 45 13.39 11.68 3.33
N THR A 46 14.12 10.94 4.17
CA THR A 46 13.97 9.47 4.32
C THR A 46 13.58 9.05 5.74
N ARG A 47 13.17 9.99 6.60
CA ARG A 47 12.93 9.72 8.03
C ARG A 47 11.89 8.62 8.26
N SER A 48 10.79 8.63 7.51
CA SER A 48 9.73 7.62 7.62
C SER A 48 10.24 6.26 7.14
N ALA A 49 10.92 6.21 5.99
CA ALA A 49 11.55 5.00 5.48
C ALA A 49 12.69 4.50 6.39
N ASP A 50 13.49 5.39 6.99
CA ASP A 50 14.58 5.01 7.90
C ASP A 50 14.07 4.32 9.18
N LYS A 51 12.86 4.67 9.67
CA LYS A 51 12.21 3.95 10.79
C LYS A 51 11.90 2.50 10.39
N ILE A 52 11.38 2.30 9.18
CA ILE A 52 11.11 0.96 8.62
C ILE A 52 12.42 0.16 8.51
N ILE A 53 13.48 0.77 7.96
CA ILE A 53 14.81 0.14 7.84
C ILE A 53 15.32 -0.29 9.21
N ALA A 54 15.28 0.62 10.20
CA ALA A 54 15.74 0.33 11.56
C ALA A 54 14.96 -0.84 12.20
N PHE A 55 13.64 -0.90 12.01
CA PHE A 55 12.80 -2.00 12.49
C PHE A 55 13.18 -3.33 11.81
N VAL A 56 13.23 -3.35 10.48
CA VAL A 56 13.58 -4.54 9.69
C VAL A 56 14.92 -5.10 10.11
N GLN A 57 15.95 -4.24 10.23
CA GLN A 57 17.28 -4.63 10.67
C GLN A 57 17.30 -5.08 12.14
N GLY A 58 16.59 -4.36 13.02
CA GLY A 58 16.50 -4.69 14.44
C GLY A 58 15.82 -6.03 14.72
N GLN A 59 14.87 -6.42 13.86
CA GLN A 59 14.22 -7.73 13.91
C GLN A 59 14.96 -8.83 13.12
N GLY A 60 16.04 -8.48 12.41
CA GLY A 60 16.80 -9.40 11.57
C GLY A 60 16.01 -9.92 10.36
N LEU A 61 15.02 -9.15 9.86
CA LEU A 61 14.13 -9.57 8.79
C LEU A 61 14.78 -9.45 7.40
N THR A 62 14.40 -10.34 6.49
CA THR A 62 14.74 -10.29 5.07
C THR A 62 13.53 -9.79 4.27
N VAL A 63 13.65 -8.64 3.60
CA VAL A 63 12.58 -8.10 2.77
C VAL A 63 12.47 -8.91 1.49
N GLN A 64 11.30 -9.51 1.24
CA GLN A 64 10.97 -10.18 -0.03
C GLN A 64 10.19 -9.27 -0.94
N TRP A 65 9.26 -8.48 -0.38
CA TRP A 65 8.35 -7.64 -1.12
C TRP A 65 8.30 -6.23 -0.56
N ILE A 66 8.15 -5.27 -1.47
CA ILE A 66 7.74 -3.90 -1.20
C ILE A 66 6.48 -3.70 -2.03
N LEU A 67 5.33 -3.67 -1.36
CA LEU A 67 4.01 -3.71 -1.98
C LEU A 67 3.42 -2.31 -1.99
N GLU A 68 2.93 -1.87 -3.12
CA GLU A 68 2.11 -0.67 -3.27
C GLU A 68 0.66 -1.09 -3.52
N THR A 69 -0.28 -0.59 -2.72
CA THR A 69 -1.70 -0.86 -2.94
C THR A 69 -2.22 -0.13 -4.16
N HIS A 70 -1.68 1.04 -4.46
CA HIS A 70 -2.01 1.86 -5.64
C HIS A 70 -0.92 2.90 -5.90
N ALA A 71 -1.07 3.70 -6.96
CA ALA A 71 -0.25 4.90 -7.16
C ALA A 71 -0.81 6.03 -6.29
N HIS A 72 -0.09 6.38 -5.23
CA HIS A 72 -0.48 7.40 -4.27
C HIS A 72 -0.43 8.81 -4.86
N ALA A 73 -1.43 9.64 -4.54
CA ALA A 73 -1.49 11.03 -4.98
C ALA A 73 -1.11 12.03 -3.87
N ASP A 74 -1.12 11.60 -2.63
CA ASP A 74 -0.96 12.39 -1.41
C ASP A 74 0.48 12.34 -0.85
N HIS A 75 1.25 11.31 -1.22
CA HIS A 75 2.66 11.17 -0.84
C HIS A 75 3.50 10.52 -1.93
N LEU A 76 4.82 10.67 -1.82
CA LEU A 76 5.78 9.93 -2.65
C LEU A 76 6.05 8.57 -2.01
N SER A 77 6.21 7.53 -2.85
CA SER A 77 6.62 6.20 -2.39
C SER A 77 8.12 6.14 -2.09
N ALA A 78 8.48 5.51 -0.96
CA ALA A 78 9.86 5.20 -0.61
C ALA A 78 10.33 3.83 -1.14
N ALA A 79 9.56 3.14 -1.98
CA ALA A 79 9.83 1.76 -2.40
C ALA A 79 11.22 1.59 -3.01
N HIS A 80 11.63 2.49 -3.91
CA HIS A 80 12.98 2.42 -4.50
C HIS A 80 14.10 2.60 -3.47
N TYR A 81 13.93 3.54 -2.55
CA TYR A 81 14.90 3.76 -1.49
C TYR A 81 15.01 2.54 -0.56
N LEU A 82 13.88 1.95 -0.18
CA LEU A 82 13.85 0.74 0.64
C LEU A 82 14.49 -0.46 -0.09
N ARG A 83 14.18 -0.64 -1.38
CA ARG A 83 14.81 -1.70 -2.19
C ARG A 83 16.32 -1.56 -2.25
N ASP A 84 16.82 -0.34 -2.42
CA ASP A 84 18.27 -0.07 -2.46
C ASP A 84 18.96 -0.37 -1.13
N LYS A 85 18.25 -0.24 0.01
CA LYS A 85 18.80 -0.48 1.36
C LYS A 85 18.60 -1.89 1.88
N LEU A 86 17.48 -2.54 1.53
CA LEU A 86 17.02 -3.78 2.15
C LEU A 86 16.87 -4.93 1.14
N GLY A 87 16.93 -4.64 -0.17
CA GLY A 87 16.56 -5.59 -1.21
C GLY A 87 15.04 -5.76 -1.33
N GLY A 88 14.61 -6.88 -1.88
CA GLY A 88 13.21 -7.21 -2.15
C GLY A 88 12.75 -6.75 -3.52
N LYS A 89 11.53 -7.16 -3.91
CA LYS A 89 10.88 -6.82 -5.17
C LYS A 89 9.79 -5.79 -4.94
N ILE A 90 9.74 -4.76 -5.77
CA ILE A 90 8.64 -3.79 -5.77
C ILE A 90 7.50 -4.36 -6.60
N ALA A 91 6.30 -4.45 -6.01
CA ALA A 91 5.12 -4.98 -6.69
C ALA A 91 3.91 -4.07 -6.52
N ILE A 92 3.06 -4.05 -7.55
CA ILE A 92 1.79 -3.30 -7.60
C ILE A 92 0.77 -4.06 -8.43
N GLY A 93 -0.50 -3.68 -8.40
CA GLY A 93 -1.54 -4.25 -9.24
C GLY A 93 -1.29 -4.04 -10.75
N ALA A 94 -1.53 -5.08 -11.56
CA ALA A 94 -1.26 -5.07 -13.00
C ALA A 94 -2.02 -3.96 -13.76
N SER A 95 -3.16 -3.50 -13.24
CA SER A 95 -3.92 -2.38 -13.81
C SER A 95 -3.22 -1.02 -13.67
N ILE A 96 -2.03 -0.95 -13.05
CA ILE A 96 -1.21 0.28 -12.97
C ILE A 96 -0.94 0.84 -14.37
N THR A 97 -0.85 -0.01 -15.39
CA THR A 97 -0.65 0.42 -16.77
C THR A 97 -1.77 1.34 -17.29
N GLN A 98 -3.00 1.15 -16.81
CA GLN A 98 -4.14 2.04 -17.13
C GLN A 98 -3.97 3.42 -16.48
N VAL A 99 -3.53 3.44 -15.22
CA VAL A 99 -3.23 4.68 -14.50
C VAL A 99 -2.10 5.44 -15.18
N GLN A 100 -1.01 4.73 -15.52
CA GLN A 100 0.14 5.29 -16.23
C GLN A 100 -0.25 5.89 -17.58
N ASP A 101 -1.10 5.21 -18.37
CA ASP A 101 -1.55 5.71 -19.67
C ASP A 101 -2.40 6.98 -19.53
N VAL A 102 -3.30 7.01 -18.56
CA VAL A 102 -4.11 8.20 -18.26
C VAL A 102 -3.23 9.37 -17.83
N PHE A 103 -2.35 9.16 -16.87
CA PHE A 103 -1.51 10.23 -16.34
C PHE A 103 -0.42 10.68 -17.32
N LYS A 104 0.08 9.77 -18.17
CA LYS A 104 0.96 10.16 -19.28
C LYS A 104 0.32 11.25 -20.15
N LYS A 105 -0.99 11.10 -20.45
CA LYS A 105 -1.75 12.07 -21.25
C LYS A 105 -2.05 13.35 -20.47
N VAL A 106 -2.52 13.21 -19.22
CA VAL A 106 -2.90 14.36 -18.36
C VAL A 106 -1.72 15.26 -18.05
N PHE A 107 -0.56 14.69 -17.74
CA PHE A 107 0.64 15.45 -17.38
C PHE A 107 1.60 15.69 -18.54
N HIS A 108 1.22 15.30 -19.78
CA HIS A 108 2.09 15.42 -20.96
C HIS A 108 3.50 14.88 -20.71
N LEU A 109 3.58 13.67 -20.11
CA LEU A 109 4.87 13.05 -19.81
C LEU A 109 5.65 12.77 -21.09
N GLU A 110 6.97 12.68 -20.93
CA GLU A 110 7.93 12.49 -22.01
C GLU A 110 7.56 11.24 -22.84
N PRO A 111 7.82 11.24 -24.17
CA PRO A 111 7.56 10.10 -25.05
C PRO A 111 8.20 8.80 -24.54
N GLU A 112 9.36 8.91 -23.90
CA GLU A 112 10.16 7.80 -23.35
C GLU A 112 9.50 7.13 -22.15
N PHE A 113 8.58 7.80 -21.44
CA PHE A 113 7.81 7.19 -20.36
C PHE A 113 6.89 6.11 -20.92
N ARG A 114 7.14 4.86 -20.55
CA ARG A 114 6.37 3.70 -20.97
C ARG A 114 5.32 3.34 -19.95
N PRO A 115 4.01 3.40 -20.31
CA PRO A 115 2.91 3.02 -19.42
C PRO A 115 2.70 1.49 -19.46
N ASP A 116 3.76 0.72 -19.21
CA ASP A 116 3.80 -0.75 -19.31
C ASP A 116 4.09 -1.44 -17.97
N GLY A 117 4.17 -0.66 -16.88
CA GLY A 117 4.46 -1.18 -15.56
C GLY A 117 5.92 -1.59 -15.33
N SER A 118 6.82 -1.35 -16.31
CA SER A 118 8.25 -1.74 -16.23
C SER A 118 9.04 -1.05 -15.10
N GLN A 119 8.44 -0.09 -14.40
CA GLN A 119 8.99 0.55 -13.21
C GLN A 119 8.90 -0.35 -11.95
N PHE A 120 8.11 -1.41 -12.02
CA PHE A 120 7.89 -2.38 -10.94
C PHE A 120 8.51 -3.74 -11.31
N ASP A 121 9.02 -4.46 -10.29
CA ASP A 121 9.62 -5.79 -10.50
C ASP A 121 8.55 -6.87 -10.73
N GLN A 122 7.33 -6.67 -10.21
CA GLN A 122 6.20 -7.59 -10.36
C GLN A 122 4.88 -6.83 -10.49
N LEU A 123 4.06 -7.25 -11.45
CA LEU A 123 2.67 -6.82 -11.58
C LEU A 123 1.76 -7.96 -11.09
N LEU A 124 0.96 -7.68 -10.05
CA LEU A 124 0.10 -8.67 -9.41
C LEU A 124 -1.32 -8.61 -10.00
N HIS A 125 -1.90 -9.78 -10.24
CA HIS A 125 -3.27 -9.93 -10.75
C HIS A 125 -4.25 -10.25 -9.62
N ASP A 126 -5.57 -10.08 -9.89
CA ASP A 126 -6.61 -10.45 -8.93
C ASP A 126 -6.53 -11.93 -8.58
N ASN A 127 -6.60 -12.22 -7.29
CA ASN A 127 -6.47 -13.56 -6.69
C ASN A 127 -5.10 -14.23 -6.88
N GLU A 128 -4.08 -13.50 -7.31
CA GLU A 128 -2.72 -14.04 -7.40
C GLU A 128 -2.17 -14.34 -6.00
N VAL A 129 -1.67 -15.55 -5.82
CA VAL A 129 -1.07 -16.00 -4.55
C VAL A 129 0.44 -15.87 -4.63
N PHE A 130 1.02 -15.31 -3.57
CA PHE A 130 2.46 -15.20 -3.38
C PHE A 130 2.82 -15.50 -1.91
N HIS A 131 4.10 -15.49 -1.56
CA HIS A 131 4.53 -15.83 -0.21
C HIS A 131 5.43 -14.77 0.40
N ILE A 132 5.29 -14.59 1.71
CA ILE A 132 6.17 -13.81 2.58
C ILE A 132 6.74 -14.78 3.61
N GLY A 133 7.93 -15.33 3.30
CA GLY A 133 8.46 -16.46 4.07
C GLY A 133 7.49 -17.65 4.08
N GLN A 134 6.98 -17.99 5.26
CA GLN A 134 6.01 -19.08 5.44
C GLN A 134 4.55 -18.62 5.36
N LEU A 135 4.30 -17.31 5.25
CA LEU A 135 2.94 -16.77 5.12
C LEU A 135 2.51 -16.84 3.66
N GLU A 136 1.33 -17.41 3.43
CA GLU A 136 0.62 -17.27 2.17
C GLU A 136 -0.05 -15.89 2.13
N ALA A 137 0.12 -15.19 1.02
CA ALA A 137 -0.47 -13.90 0.74
C ALA A 137 -1.25 -13.94 -0.57
N GLN A 138 -2.34 -13.20 -0.66
CA GLN A 138 -3.17 -13.09 -1.85
C GLN A 138 -3.38 -11.63 -2.22
N ALA A 139 -3.19 -11.30 -3.49
CA ALA A 139 -3.53 -10.01 -4.07
C ALA A 139 -5.01 -9.99 -4.46
N LEU A 140 -5.76 -9.00 -4.00
CA LEU A 140 -7.19 -8.84 -4.27
C LEU A 140 -7.39 -7.52 -5.02
N ALA A 141 -7.88 -7.56 -6.26
CA ALA A 141 -8.25 -6.34 -6.96
C ALA A 141 -9.47 -5.68 -6.28
N VAL A 142 -9.32 -4.41 -5.92
CA VAL A 142 -10.33 -3.59 -5.27
C VAL A 142 -10.42 -2.21 -5.95
N PRO A 143 -10.67 -2.18 -7.28
CA PRO A 143 -10.71 -0.93 -8.04
C PRO A 143 -11.85 -0.01 -7.59
N GLY A 144 -11.72 1.29 -7.93
CA GLY A 144 -12.77 2.27 -7.70
C GLY A 144 -12.23 3.62 -7.27
N HIS A 145 -11.35 3.71 -6.29
CA HIS A 145 -10.54 4.90 -6.02
C HIS A 145 -9.62 5.17 -7.22
N THR A 146 -8.85 4.16 -7.62
CA THR A 146 -8.17 4.08 -8.92
C THR A 146 -8.49 2.75 -9.61
N PRO A 147 -8.25 2.60 -10.93
CA PRO A 147 -8.41 1.31 -11.62
C PRO A 147 -7.45 0.23 -11.11
N ALA A 148 -6.34 0.62 -10.50
CA ALA A 148 -5.24 -0.26 -10.11
C ALA A 148 -5.21 -0.62 -8.63
N CYS A 149 -6.19 -0.17 -7.83
CA CYS A 149 -6.22 -0.46 -6.40
C CYS A 149 -6.23 -1.96 -6.12
N MET A 150 -5.33 -2.35 -5.21
CA MET A 150 -5.19 -3.72 -4.69
C MET A 150 -5.36 -3.70 -3.17
N ALA A 151 -5.87 -4.78 -2.63
CA ALA A 151 -5.70 -5.15 -1.24
C ALA A 151 -4.81 -6.39 -1.14
N TYR A 152 -4.06 -6.52 -0.06
CA TYR A 152 -3.19 -7.67 0.18
C TYR A 152 -3.66 -8.43 1.41
N GLN A 153 -4.17 -9.64 1.20
CA GLN A 153 -4.57 -10.51 2.30
C GLN A 153 -3.38 -11.38 2.72
N VAL A 154 -3.10 -11.41 4.02
CA VAL A 154 -2.05 -12.24 4.63
C VAL A 154 -2.63 -12.86 5.90
N GLY A 155 -2.99 -14.14 5.83
CA GLY A 155 -3.68 -14.80 6.94
C GLY A 155 -5.01 -14.12 7.30
N ASP A 156 -5.14 -13.65 8.55
CA ASP A 156 -6.31 -12.92 9.06
C ASP A 156 -6.24 -11.40 8.83
N ALA A 157 -5.18 -10.89 8.21
CA ALA A 157 -4.98 -9.46 7.96
C ALA A 157 -5.19 -9.11 6.49
N VAL A 158 -5.81 -7.97 6.20
CA VAL A 158 -5.97 -7.42 4.86
C VAL A 158 -5.56 -5.95 4.86
N PHE A 159 -4.56 -5.61 4.06
CA PHE A 159 -4.11 -4.24 3.81
C PHE A 159 -4.94 -3.68 2.67
N VAL A 160 -5.86 -2.77 2.98
CA VAL A 160 -6.97 -2.41 2.07
C VAL A 160 -6.67 -1.21 1.16
N GLY A 161 -5.51 -0.56 1.32
CA GLY A 161 -5.20 0.68 0.62
C GLY A 161 -6.28 1.73 0.85
N ASP A 162 -6.57 2.52 -0.18
CA ASP A 162 -7.60 3.56 -0.18
C ASP A 162 -8.98 3.06 -0.59
N THR A 163 -9.29 1.79 -0.33
CA THR A 163 -10.64 1.26 -0.57
C THR A 163 -11.56 1.52 0.61
N LEU A 164 -11.05 1.33 1.82
CA LEU A 164 -11.75 1.59 3.08
C LEU A 164 -10.85 2.36 4.03
N PHE A 165 -11.46 3.23 4.82
CA PHE A 165 -10.85 3.91 5.96
C PHE A 165 -11.53 3.50 7.26
N MET A 166 -11.16 4.11 8.37
CA MET A 166 -11.79 3.89 9.65
C MET A 166 -13.29 4.22 9.58
N PRO A 167 -14.14 3.57 10.41
CA PRO A 167 -15.60 3.74 10.35
C PRO A 167 -16.08 5.19 10.48
N ASP A 168 -15.30 6.05 11.12
CA ASP A 168 -15.59 7.48 11.26
C ASP A 168 -15.25 8.31 10.01
N VAL A 169 -14.60 7.71 9.01
CA VAL A 169 -14.25 8.35 7.72
C VAL A 169 -14.96 7.68 6.54
N GLY A 170 -14.96 6.35 6.47
CA GLY A 170 -15.68 5.57 5.46
C GLY A 170 -14.81 5.10 4.30
N THR A 171 -14.87 5.76 3.13
CA THR A 171 -14.16 5.35 1.92
C THR A 171 -13.37 6.49 1.30
N ALA A 172 -12.37 6.17 0.45
CA ALA A 172 -11.69 7.18 -0.35
C ALA A 172 -12.61 7.80 -1.42
N ARG A 173 -12.18 8.93 -1.94
CA ARG A 173 -12.77 9.56 -3.13
C ARG A 173 -12.57 8.67 -4.37
N CYS A 174 -13.44 8.83 -5.37
CA CYS A 174 -13.39 8.06 -6.62
C CYS A 174 -13.54 8.93 -7.86
N ASP A 175 -13.21 10.21 -7.76
CA ASP A 175 -13.27 11.21 -8.82
C ASP A 175 -11.93 11.45 -9.53
N PHE A 176 -10.92 10.62 -9.26
CA PHE A 176 -9.71 10.58 -10.05
C PHE A 176 -9.98 10.05 -11.48
N PRO A 177 -9.15 10.44 -12.46
CA PRO A 177 -9.25 9.85 -13.80
C PRO A 177 -9.22 8.32 -13.76
N GLY A 178 -10.30 7.69 -14.19
CA GLY A 178 -10.50 6.23 -14.12
C GLY A 178 -11.12 5.73 -12.81
N GLY A 179 -11.35 6.60 -11.82
CA GLY A 179 -12.11 6.28 -10.61
C GLY A 179 -13.59 6.07 -10.91
N ASN A 180 -14.29 5.26 -10.10
CA ASN A 180 -15.70 4.93 -10.30
C ASN A 180 -16.39 4.54 -8.99
N ALA A 181 -17.41 5.27 -8.60
CA ALA A 181 -18.14 5.05 -7.34
C ALA A 181 -18.86 3.69 -7.28
N HIS A 182 -19.44 3.24 -8.39
CA HIS A 182 -20.10 1.93 -8.43
C HIS A 182 -19.08 0.79 -8.23
N THR A 183 -17.95 0.89 -8.91
CA THR A 183 -16.86 -0.09 -8.78
C THR A 183 -16.28 -0.06 -7.37
N LEU A 184 -16.07 1.13 -6.76
CA LEU A 184 -15.65 1.26 -5.37
C LEU A 184 -16.62 0.58 -4.41
N TYR A 185 -17.94 0.79 -4.61
CA TYR A 185 -18.96 0.11 -3.80
C TYR A 185 -18.86 -1.41 -3.89
N GLN A 186 -18.64 -1.98 -5.09
CA GLN A 186 -18.44 -3.43 -5.25
C GLN A 186 -17.15 -3.91 -4.53
N SER A 187 -16.07 -3.14 -4.61
CA SER A 187 -14.81 -3.45 -3.91
C SER A 187 -14.99 -3.42 -2.39
N VAL A 188 -15.69 -2.42 -1.85
CA VAL A 188 -16.05 -2.36 -0.42
C VAL A 188 -16.88 -3.59 -0.03
N ARG A 189 -17.89 -3.95 -0.83
CA ARG A 189 -18.70 -5.15 -0.57
C ARG A 189 -17.88 -6.43 -0.60
N LYS A 190 -16.89 -6.54 -1.49
CA LYS A 190 -15.94 -7.66 -1.55
C LYS A 190 -15.15 -7.77 -0.23
N LEU A 191 -14.59 -6.67 0.26
CA LEU A 191 -13.84 -6.65 1.53
C LEU A 191 -14.74 -6.98 2.73
N LEU A 192 -15.93 -6.41 2.80
CA LEU A 192 -16.90 -6.66 3.88
C LEU A 192 -17.58 -8.04 3.81
N SER A 193 -17.30 -8.85 2.79
CA SER A 193 -17.74 -10.25 2.72
C SER A 193 -16.72 -11.24 3.25
N LEU A 194 -15.56 -10.77 3.66
CA LEU A 194 -14.55 -11.58 4.34
C LEU A 194 -15.06 -12.00 5.73
N PRO A 195 -14.48 -13.05 6.36
CA PRO A 195 -14.87 -13.47 7.70
C PRO A 195 -14.83 -12.33 8.72
N ASP A 196 -15.77 -12.32 9.66
CA ASP A 196 -15.95 -11.23 10.64
C ASP A 196 -14.71 -10.97 11.51
N GLU A 197 -13.86 -11.99 11.73
CA GLU A 197 -12.59 -11.86 12.45
C GLU A 197 -11.43 -11.30 11.62
N THR A 198 -11.67 -10.95 10.36
CA THR A 198 -10.64 -10.37 9.49
C THR A 198 -10.28 -8.97 9.97
N ARG A 199 -9.00 -8.74 10.19
CA ARG A 199 -8.46 -7.42 10.54
C ARG A 199 -8.19 -6.62 9.27
N LEU A 200 -8.85 -5.48 9.10
CA LEU A 200 -8.65 -4.57 7.99
C LEU A 200 -7.64 -3.48 8.38
N PHE A 201 -6.49 -3.44 7.70
CA PHE A 201 -5.40 -2.47 7.92
C PHE A 201 -5.51 -1.35 6.90
N MET A 202 -5.74 -0.13 7.39
CA MET A 202 -6.01 1.06 6.58
C MET A 202 -4.72 1.73 6.10
N CYS A 203 -4.72 2.24 4.87
CA CYS A 203 -3.60 3.05 4.37
C CYS A 203 -3.54 4.43 5.03
N HIS A 204 -4.69 4.98 5.38
CA HIS A 204 -4.78 6.27 6.09
C HIS A 204 -5.66 6.18 7.33
N ASP A 205 -5.27 6.95 8.34
CA ASP A 205 -6.13 7.26 9.48
C ASP A 205 -6.17 8.77 9.71
N TYR A 206 -7.36 9.35 9.67
CA TYR A 206 -7.63 10.77 9.89
C TYR A 206 -8.29 10.96 11.26
N PRO A 207 -7.55 10.79 12.39
CA PRO A 207 -8.16 10.74 13.70
C PRO A 207 -8.83 12.07 14.06
N PRO A 208 -10.09 12.06 14.50
CA PRO A 208 -10.72 13.26 15.04
C PRO A 208 -10.02 13.70 16.34
N ALA A 209 -10.24 14.97 16.74
CA ALA A 209 -9.62 15.53 17.93
C ALA A 209 -9.88 14.64 19.17
N GLY A 210 -8.80 14.24 19.84
CA GLY A 210 -8.85 13.40 21.04
C GLY A 210 -8.74 11.89 20.80
N ARG A 211 -8.75 11.41 19.56
CA ARG A 211 -8.43 10.01 19.22
C ARG A 211 -6.98 9.89 18.77
N ALA A 212 -6.26 8.92 19.27
CA ALA A 212 -4.96 8.55 18.71
C ALA A 212 -5.14 7.85 17.37
N ALA A 213 -4.15 7.95 16.51
CA ALA A 213 -4.12 7.19 15.26
C ALA A 213 -4.14 5.68 15.53
N VAL A 214 -4.92 4.95 14.74
CA VAL A 214 -5.02 3.50 14.79
C VAL A 214 -4.77 2.92 13.41
N SER A 215 -4.31 1.67 13.35
CA SER A 215 -3.87 1.06 12.11
C SER A 215 -4.86 0.05 11.52
N TYR A 216 -5.78 -0.49 12.31
CA TYR A 216 -6.74 -1.49 11.83
C TYR A 216 -8.08 -1.45 12.57
N THR A 217 -9.09 -2.09 11.95
CA THR A 217 -10.41 -2.39 12.49
C THR A 217 -10.86 -3.79 12.09
N HIS A 218 -11.98 -4.26 12.64
CA HIS A 218 -12.66 -5.50 12.26
C HIS A 218 -13.94 -5.20 11.47
#